data_8a70e67d810f9fd0fa2cce9357393ebe
#
_entry.id   8a70e67d810f9fd0fa2cce9357393ebe
#
_cell.length_a   1.000
_cell.length_b   1.000
_cell.length_c   1.000
_cell.angle_alpha   90.00
_cell.angle_beta   90.00
_cell.angle_gamma   90.00
#
_symmetry.space_group_name_H-M   'P 1'
#
loop_
_entity.id
_entity.type
_entity.pdbx_description
1 polymer ?
#
loop_
_entity_poly.entity_id
_entity_poly.type
_entity_poly.pdbx_seq_one_letter_code
_entity_poly.pdbx_strand_id
1 'polypeptide(L)'
;YIIGEKMSENLLSSLNESQKIAAQHIDGPMLILAGAGSGKTKTITTRLAYLISIGIDPRSILTLTFTNKAASEMRERAFSMLDSSMINTPPLLCTFHKFGLLFLKFHMSELNRKNNFIIIDTDDKKRIIKSIDKEITTSLLVAEISRYKNSLLTPSEAKSAAQLKLYQQIAEIYEKYEEYLEKNNLVDFDDLLLLPYKILKNNQKLADEISQKYQYIMVDEYQDTNELQYRLLRLLCSSHSNLCVVGDDDQSIYGWRGATIKNILNFSEHFENTHVVKLEENYRSTDTILNHANQLIEHNRDRLGKKLIGTRQKGDSIRIYESQDENEETRKIIEDIKQLIDSGTNPKNIAILFRVNALSRSLEEGFNKAGLNYKLVGGMKFYERSEIKDLIAYFRILTNSNDNFSIKRIINKPKRGIGKTTIDKLEAKSIESGKSIFDLIQQLDSEEIGSIVGKKNSRTLKVFEASILDLKELLNESKMKFFDSFEETFDYRASYDNL
;
A
#
# COMPACT_ATOMS: atom_id res chain seq x y z
N TYR A 1 -9.28 7.47 -39.31
CA TYR A 1 -8.43 6.27 -39.50
C TYR A 1 -6.95 6.67 -39.69
N ILE A 2 -6.60 7.55 -40.64
CA ILE A 2 -5.20 7.93 -41.01
C ILE A 2 -4.45 8.66 -39.86
N ILE A 3 -5.15 9.43 -39.04
CA ILE A 3 -4.53 10.13 -37.89
C ILE A 3 -4.17 9.16 -36.77
N GLY A 4 -5.00 8.17 -36.50
CA GLY A 4 -4.75 7.14 -35.48
C GLY A 4 -3.59 6.19 -35.85
N GLU A 5 -3.46 5.77 -37.11
CA GLU A 5 -2.34 4.94 -37.57
C GLU A 5 -0.99 5.64 -37.44
N LYS A 6 -0.91 6.90 -37.87
CA LYS A 6 0.33 7.70 -37.77
C LYS A 6 0.76 7.97 -36.32
N MET A 7 -0.21 8.10 -35.43
CA MET A 7 0.05 8.31 -33.99
C MET A 7 0.50 7.01 -33.32
N SER A 8 -0.14 5.88 -33.63
CA SER A 8 0.25 4.57 -33.10
C SER A 8 1.66 4.15 -33.55
N GLU A 9 2.05 4.42 -34.78
CA GLU A 9 3.41 4.21 -35.29
C GLU A 9 4.44 5.06 -34.54
N ASN A 10 4.11 6.32 -34.27
CA ASN A 10 4.99 7.23 -33.52
C ASN A 10 5.21 6.78 -32.05
N LEU A 11 4.15 6.29 -31.39
CA LEU A 11 4.23 5.71 -30.04
C LEU A 11 5.22 4.54 -29.94
N LEU A 12 5.26 3.72 -31.00
CA LEU A 12 6.08 2.50 -31.03
C LEU A 12 7.53 2.74 -31.50
N SER A 13 7.81 3.90 -32.12
CA SER A 13 9.11 4.20 -32.74
C SER A 13 10.30 4.13 -31.79
N SER A 14 10.08 4.41 -30.49
CA SER A 14 11.11 4.41 -29.47
C SER A 14 11.32 3.05 -28.79
N LEU A 15 10.57 2.03 -29.17
CA LEU A 15 10.62 0.67 -28.62
C LEU A 15 11.50 -0.25 -29.45
N ASN A 16 12.17 -1.22 -28.80
CA ASN A 16 12.77 -2.35 -29.52
C ASN A 16 11.69 -3.36 -29.94
N GLU A 17 12.05 -4.37 -30.74
CA GLU A 17 11.08 -5.30 -31.32
C GLU A 17 10.30 -6.08 -30.25
N SER A 18 10.93 -6.59 -29.21
CA SER A 18 10.22 -7.29 -28.12
C SER A 18 9.26 -6.36 -27.37
N GLN A 19 9.66 -5.12 -27.11
CA GLN A 19 8.80 -4.12 -26.50
C GLN A 19 7.63 -3.73 -27.39
N LYS A 20 7.81 -3.64 -28.73
CA LYS A 20 6.74 -3.40 -29.70
C LYS A 20 5.71 -4.53 -29.69
N ILE A 21 6.18 -5.79 -29.76
CA ILE A 21 5.31 -6.96 -29.68
C ILE A 21 4.45 -6.90 -28.42
N ALA A 22 5.07 -6.62 -27.26
CA ALA A 22 4.37 -6.52 -25.99
C ALA A 22 3.37 -5.36 -25.94
N ALA A 23 3.70 -4.20 -26.53
CA ALA A 23 2.81 -3.04 -26.57
C ALA A 23 1.60 -3.24 -27.50
N GLN A 24 1.77 -3.95 -28.62
CA GLN A 24 0.77 -4.14 -29.65
C GLN A 24 -0.16 -5.35 -29.44
N HIS A 25 0.21 -6.30 -28.57
CA HIS A 25 -0.64 -7.45 -28.28
C HIS A 25 -1.93 -6.98 -27.57
N ILE A 26 -3.10 -7.17 -28.16
CA ILE A 26 -4.36 -6.62 -27.67
C ILE A 26 -5.05 -7.63 -26.75
N ASP A 27 -5.50 -8.75 -27.30
CA ASP A 27 -6.38 -9.70 -26.63
C ASP A 27 -5.66 -10.93 -26.09
N GLY A 28 -6.19 -11.48 -25.03
CA GLY A 28 -5.66 -12.68 -24.36
C GLY A 28 -4.64 -12.38 -23.27
N PRO A 29 -4.22 -13.43 -22.53
CA PRO A 29 -3.27 -13.30 -21.45
C PRO A 29 -1.86 -13.10 -21.98
N MET A 30 -1.10 -12.20 -21.36
CA MET A 30 0.29 -11.92 -21.72
C MET A 30 1.17 -11.83 -20.48
N LEU A 31 2.31 -12.51 -20.53
CA LEU A 31 3.39 -12.38 -19.57
C LEU A 31 4.58 -11.66 -20.22
N ILE A 32 4.89 -10.47 -19.73
CA ILE A 32 6.11 -9.74 -20.08
C ILE A 32 7.16 -10.06 -19.03
N LEU A 33 8.07 -10.96 -19.34
CA LEU A 33 9.19 -11.30 -18.49
C LEU A 33 10.34 -10.32 -18.76
N ALA A 34 10.51 -9.35 -17.86
CA ALA A 34 11.32 -8.19 -18.11
C ALA A 34 12.40 -8.01 -17.04
N GLY A 35 13.65 -8.17 -17.41
CA GLY A 35 14.78 -7.97 -16.51
C GLY A 35 14.92 -6.53 -16.01
N ALA A 36 15.76 -6.36 -15.00
CA ALA A 36 16.11 -5.03 -14.49
C ALA A 36 16.65 -4.14 -15.63
N GLY A 37 16.15 -2.90 -15.71
CA GLY A 37 16.64 -1.94 -16.73
C GLY A 37 16.28 -2.25 -18.18
N SER A 38 15.39 -3.23 -18.45
CA SER A 38 14.94 -3.60 -19.79
C SER A 38 13.79 -2.74 -20.34
N GLY A 39 13.37 -1.71 -19.59
CA GLY A 39 12.30 -0.82 -20.03
C GLY A 39 10.90 -1.30 -19.67
N LYS A 40 10.71 -2.13 -18.63
CA LYS A 40 9.39 -2.59 -18.13
C LYS A 40 8.34 -1.47 -18.12
N THR A 41 8.62 -0.41 -17.37
CA THR A 41 7.68 0.72 -17.20
C THR A 41 7.40 1.43 -18.52
N LYS A 42 8.41 1.57 -19.39
CA LYS A 42 8.24 2.15 -20.73
C LYS A 42 7.30 1.29 -21.57
N THR A 43 7.48 -0.01 -21.56
CA THR A 43 6.68 -0.95 -22.34
C THR A 43 5.20 -0.93 -21.89
N ILE A 44 4.93 -1.03 -20.57
CA ILE A 44 3.56 -1.04 -20.06
C ILE A 44 2.85 0.31 -20.23
N THR A 45 3.57 1.43 -20.08
CA THR A 45 2.99 2.76 -20.33
C THR A 45 2.71 3.01 -21.80
N THR A 46 3.61 2.55 -22.69
CA THR A 46 3.36 2.64 -24.14
C THR A 46 2.22 1.71 -24.56
N ARG A 47 2.10 0.51 -23.98
CA ARG A 47 0.95 -0.36 -24.19
C ARG A 47 -0.36 0.33 -23.81
N LEU A 48 -0.41 0.96 -22.64
CA LEU A 48 -1.58 1.73 -22.19
C LEU A 48 -1.95 2.82 -23.19
N ALA A 49 -0.97 3.61 -23.62
CA ALA A 49 -1.17 4.66 -24.62
C ALA A 49 -1.60 4.07 -25.97
N TYR A 50 -1.03 2.95 -26.39
CA TYR A 50 -1.38 2.26 -27.63
C TYR A 50 -2.84 1.77 -27.62
N LEU A 51 -3.28 1.09 -26.55
CA LEU A 51 -4.67 0.63 -26.40
C LEU A 51 -5.67 1.80 -26.54
N ILE A 52 -5.38 2.94 -25.91
CA ILE A 52 -6.21 4.14 -26.02
C ILE A 52 -6.17 4.70 -27.47
N SER A 53 -4.99 4.74 -28.10
CA SER A 53 -4.82 5.30 -29.46
C SER A 53 -5.57 4.51 -30.54
N ILE A 54 -5.78 3.22 -30.33
CA ILE A 54 -6.56 2.36 -31.24
C ILE A 54 -8.07 2.35 -30.94
N GLY A 55 -8.54 3.18 -29.99
CA GLY A 55 -9.94 3.41 -29.71
C GLY A 55 -10.53 2.60 -28.53
N ILE A 56 -9.72 1.93 -27.72
CA ILE A 56 -10.18 1.28 -26.50
C ILE A 56 -10.55 2.35 -25.47
N ASP A 57 -11.76 2.25 -24.90
CA ASP A 57 -12.24 3.19 -23.89
C ASP A 57 -11.30 3.18 -22.66
N PRO A 58 -10.70 4.31 -22.31
CA PRO A 58 -9.81 4.38 -21.13
C PRO A 58 -10.46 3.86 -19.82
N ARG A 59 -11.79 4.00 -19.68
CA ARG A 59 -12.55 3.52 -18.51
C ARG A 59 -12.58 2.00 -18.40
N SER A 60 -12.35 1.29 -19.51
CA SER A 60 -12.28 -0.17 -19.55
C SER A 60 -10.88 -0.72 -19.23
N ILE A 61 -9.90 0.14 -18.97
CA ILE A 61 -8.53 -0.24 -18.68
C ILE A 61 -8.24 -0.06 -17.18
N LEU A 62 -7.78 -1.14 -16.53
CA LEU A 62 -7.32 -1.15 -15.15
C LEU A 62 -5.83 -1.48 -15.12
N THR A 63 -5.02 -0.60 -14.52
CA THR A 63 -3.60 -0.88 -14.27
C THR A 63 -3.32 -0.92 -12.78
N LEU A 64 -2.77 -2.03 -12.30
CA LEU A 64 -2.46 -2.28 -10.90
C LEU A 64 -0.94 -2.31 -10.67
N THR A 65 -0.50 -1.67 -9.61
CA THR A 65 0.90 -1.63 -9.20
C THR A 65 1.02 -1.71 -7.67
N PHE A 66 2.26 -1.78 -7.14
CA PHE A 66 2.49 -1.92 -5.70
C PHE A 66 2.65 -0.59 -4.96
N THR A 67 3.02 0.49 -5.65
CA THR A 67 3.28 1.78 -5.01
C THR A 67 2.52 2.93 -5.67
N ASN A 68 2.07 3.89 -4.86
CA ASN A 68 1.42 5.09 -5.37
C ASN A 68 2.35 5.93 -6.27
N LYS A 69 3.67 5.89 -5.98
CA LYS A 69 4.67 6.56 -6.80
C LYS A 69 4.72 5.97 -8.21
N ALA A 70 4.81 4.63 -8.32
CA ALA A 70 4.80 3.96 -9.62
C ALA A 70 3.50 4.25 -10.39
N ALA A 71 2.35 4.23 -9.71
CA ALA A 71 1.06 4.57 -10.31
C ALA A 71 1.04 6.01 -10.87
N SER A 72 1.58 6.99 -10.14
CA SER A 72 1.66 8.38 -10.61
C SER A 72 2.60 8.54 -11.80
N GLU A 73 3.80 7.97 -11.70
CA GLU A 73 4.79 8.01 -12.79
C GLU A 73 4.28 7.35 -14.08
N MET A 74 3.61 6.20 -13.97
CA MET A 74 3.02 5.52 -15.12
C MET A 74 1.92 6.38 -15.77
N ARG A 75 1.07 7.01 -14.95
CA ARG A 75 0.01 7.89 -15.44
C ARG A 75 0.58 9.08 -16.19
N GLU A 76 1.51 9.79 -15.59
CA GLU A 76 2.15 10.95 -16.18
C GLU A 76 2.82 10.59 -17.52
N ARG A 77 3.55 9.47 -17.58
CA ARG A 77 4.20 9.00 -18.80
C ARG A 77 3.22 8.59 -19.88
N ALA A 78 2.18 7.82 -19.54
CA ALA A 78 1.18 7.40 -20.53
C ALA A 78 0.43 8.61 -21.11
N PHE A 79 0.07 9.58 -20.26
CA PHE A 79 -0.66 10.75 -20.72
C PHE A 79 0.19 11.74 -21.51
N SER A 80 1.49 11.83 -21.24
CA SER A 80 2.40 12.64 -22.07
C SER A 80 2.57 12.11 -23.51
N MET A 81 2.18 10.88 -23.76
CA MET A 81 2.23 10.24 -25.10
C MET A 81 0.94 10.42 -25.90
N LEU A 82 -0.14 10.91 -25.27
CA LEU A 82 -1.48 10.98 -25.86
C LEU A 82 -1.93 12.44 -25.99
N ASP A 83 -2.73 12.72 -27.03
CA ASP A 83 -3.41 14.01 -27.14
C ASP A 83 -4.47 14.15 -26.04
N SER A 84 -4.57 15.32 -25.46
CA SER A 84 -5.53 15.63 -24.38
C SER A 84 -7.00 15.38 -24.81
N SER A 85 -7.31 15.44 -26.09
CA SER A 85 -8.62 15.13 -26.65
C SER A 85 -9.00 13.65 -26.58
N MET A 86 -8.03 12.74 -26.43
CA MET A 86 -8.25 11.29 -26.33
C MET A 86 -8.56 10.84 -24.89
N ILE A 87 -8.34 11.71 -23.91
CA ILE A 87 -8.46 11.38 -22.49
C ILE A 87 -9.59 12.19 -21.86
N ASN A 88 -10.83 11.95 -22.29
CA ASN A 88 -12.00 12.57 -21.63
C ASN A 88 -12.20 12.05 -20.21
N THR A 89 -11.88 10.80 -19.96
CA THR A 89 -11.90 10.16 -18.62
C THR A 89 -10.66 9.28 -18.49
N PRO A 90 -9.80 9.50 -17.50
CA PRO A 90 -8.57 8.73 -17.37
C PRO A 90 -8.84 7.27 -17.01
N PRO A 91 -7.99 6.33 -17.47
CA PRO A 91 -8.02 4.93 -17.04
C PRO A 91 -7.74 4.84 -15.53
N LEU A 92 -8.23 3.79 -14.90
CA LEU A 92 -7.94 3.53 -13.48
C LEU A 92 -6.53 2.93 -13.34
N LEU A 93 -5.60 3.75 -12.88
CA LEU A 93 -4.22 3.38 -12.62
C LEU A 93 -3.90 3.62 -11.15
N CYS A 94 -3.77 2.54 -10.37
CA CYS A 94 -3.65 2.63 -8.92
C CYS A 94 -2.97 1.39 -8.32
N THR A 95 -2.78 1.40 -6.99
CA THR A 95 -2.33 0.21 -6.27
C THR A 95 -3.48 -0.79 -6.05
N PHE A 96 -3.15 -2.07 -5.83
CA PHE A 96 -4.13 -3.08 -5.44
C PHE A 96 -5.01 -2.63 -4.25
N HIS A 97 -4.40 -2.08 -3.20
CA HIS A 97 -5.12 -1.58 -2.04
C HIS A 97 -6.02 -0.38 -2.35
N LYS A 98 -5.59 0.51 -3.23
CA LYS A 98 -6.41 1.65 -3.68
C LYS A 98 -7.61 1.17 -4.50
N PHE A 99 -7.42 0.18 -5.36
CA PHE A 99 -8.51 -0.48 -6.08
C PHE A 99 -9.52 -1.07 -5.11
N GLY A 100 -9.05 -1.86 -4.13
CA GLY A 100 -9.92 -2.46 -3.11
C GLY A 100 -10.67 -1.44 -2.28
N LEU A 101 -10.02 -0.35 -1.88
CA LEU A 101 -10.69 0.77 -1.21
C LEU A 101 -11.81 1.38 -2.06
N LEU A 102 -11.53 1.66 -3.33
CA LEU A 102 -12.53 2.22 -4.24
C LEU A 102 -13.70 1.25 -4.44
N PHE A 103 -13.41 -0.04 -4.61
CA PHE A 103 -14.42 -1.09 -4.73
C PHE A 103 -15.30 -1.17 -3.48
N LEU A 104 -14.72 -1.22 -2.28
CA LEU A 104 -15.45 -1.34 -1.03
C LEU A 104 -16.34 -0.12 -0.73
N LYS A 105 -15.96 1.08 -1.16
CA LYS A 105 -16.81 2.27 -1.01
C LYS A 105 -18.18 2.14 -1.68
N PHE A 106 -18.30 1.30 -2.70
CA PHE A 106 -19.56 1.08 -3.42
C PHE A 106 -20.22 -0.26 -3.07
N HIS A 107 -19.47 -1.26 -2.63
CA HIS A 107 -19.94 -2.64 -2.51
C HIS A 107 -19.86 -3.23 -1.09
N MET A 108 -19.54 -2.43 -0.06
CA MET A 108 -19.43 -2.93 1.31
C MET A 108 -20.78 -3.46 1.84
N SER A 109 -21.89 -2.96 1.33
CA SER A 109 -23.24 -3.44 1.63
C SER A 109 -23.50 -4.89 1.26
N GLU A 110 -22.76 -5.46 0.30
CA GLU A 110 -22.80 -6.90 -0.03
C GLU A 110 -22.40 -7.80 1.15
N LEU A 111 -21.67 -7.25 2.11
CA LEU A 111 -21.29 -7.92 3.36
C LEU A 111 -22.15 -7.49 4.56
N ASN A 112 -23.31 -6.86 4.34
CA ASN A 112 -24.16 -6.28 5.37
C ASN A 112 -23.43 -5.25 6.27
N ARG A 113 -22.40 -4.57 5.74
CA ARG A 113 -21.61 -3.55 6.42
C ARG A 113 -21.82 -2.18 5.78
N LYS A 114 -21.56 -1.11 6.54
CA LYS A 114 -21.75 0.27 6.07
C LYS A 114 -20.57 0.71 5.19
N ASN A 115 -20.87 1.50 4.15
CA ASN A 115 -19.88 2.04 3.21
C ASN A 115 -18.94 3.10 3.84
N ASN A 116 -19.29 3.65 5.00
CA ASN A 116 -18.50 4.62 5.76
C ASN A 116 -17.52 3.95 6.75
N PHE A 117 -16.97 2.81 6.39
CA PHE A 117 -15.98 2.09 7.18
C PHE A 117 -14.70 2.90 7.40
N ILE A 118 -13.98 2.55 8.47
CA ILE A 118 -12.71 3.21 8.85
C ILE A 118 -11.56 2.25 8.57
N ILE A 119 -10.53 2.76 7.90
CA ILE A 119 -9.30 2.01 7.67
C ILE A 119 -8.38 2.21 8.86
N ILE A 120 -8.01 1.11 9.52
CA ILE A 120 -7.04 1.10 10.62
C ILE A 120 -5.63 0.80 10.11
N ASP A 121 -4.64 1.39 10.75
CA ASP A 121 -3.24 1.13 10.46
C ASP A 121 -2.65 -0.02 11.30
N THR A 122 -1.36 -0.31 11.10
CA THR A 122 -0.67 -1.39 11.81
C THR A 122 -0.59 -1.17 13.32
N ASP A 123 -0.48 0.07 13.79
CA ASP A 123 -0.41 0.35 15.23
C ASP A 123 -1.77 0.21 15.87
N ASP A 124 -2.82 0.60 15.16
CA ASP A 124 -4.19 0.40 15.58
C ASP A 124 -4.53 -1.10 15.63
N LYS A 125 -4.11 -1.87 14.59
CA LYS A 125 -4.20 -3.34 14.57
C LYS A 125 -3.52 -3.95 15.79
N LYS A 126 -2.29 -3.52 16.12
CA LYS A 126 -1.57 -3.98 17.33
C LYS A 126 -2.32 -3.67 18.62
N ARG A 127 -2.91 -2.47 18.75
CA ARG A 127 -3.67 -2.07 19.94
C ARG A 127 -4.91 -2.93 20.13
N ILE A 128 -5.67 -3.17 19.05
CA ILE A 128 -6.85 -4.01 19.08
C ILE A 128 -6.47 -5.43 19.47
N ILE A 129 -5.49 -6.03 18.81
CA ILE A 129 -5.01 -7.39 19.12
C ILE A 129 -4.52 -7.49 20.56
N LYS A 130 -3.75 -6.52 21.05
CA LYS A 130 -3.29 -6.46 22.45
C LYS A 130 -4.43 -6.31 23.45
N SER A 131 -5.57 -5.76 23.06
CA SER A 131 -6.76 -5.69 23.91
C SER A 131 -7.50 -7.02 24.01
N ILE A 132 -7.41 -7.85 22.95
CA ILE A 132 -8.03 -9.17 22.86
C ILE A 132 -7.19 -10.21 23.61
N ASP A 133 -5.89 -10.18 23.42
CA ASP A 133 -4.95 -11.11 24.06
C ASP A 133 -3.67 -10.40 24.53
N LYS A 134 -3.20 -10.76 25.73
CA LYS A 134 -2.00 -10.20 26.35
C LYS A 134 -0.89 -11.23 26.59
N GLU A 135 -1.17 -12.50 26.37
CA GLU A 135 -0.26 -13.61 26.64
C GLU A 135 0.66 -13.89 25.47
N ILE A 136 0.11 -13.91 24.26
CA ILE A 136 0.89 -14.14 23.05
C ILE A 136 1.51 -12.82 22.55
N THR A 137 2.74 -12.90 22.05
CA THR A 137 3.45 -11.74 21.52
C THR A 137 2.65 -11.07 20.40
N THR A 138 2.29 -9.81 20.59
CA THR A 138 1.44 -9.05 19.66
C THR A 138 2.00 -9.02 18.23
N SER A 139 3.32 -8.95 18.06
CA SER A 139 3.95 -8.99 16.71
C SER A 139 3.72 -10.32 16.00
N LEU A 140 3.75 -11.43 16.73
CA LEU A 140 3.44 -12.76 16.18
C LEU A 140 1.97 -12.82 15.75
N LEU A 141 1.04 -12.38 16.61
CA LEU A 141 -0.39 -12.34 16.29
C LEU A 141 -0.67 -11.51 15.03
N VAL A 142 -0.08 -10.31 14.93
CA VAL A 142 -0.24 -9.44 13.75
C VAL A 142 0.26 -10.13 12.49
N ALA A 143 1.43 -10.76 12.55
CA ALA A 143 2.03 -11.45 11.41
C ALA A 143 1.18 -12.65 10.96
N GLU A 144 0.77 -13.50 11.91
CA GLU A 144 -0.01 -14.70 11.59
C GLU A 144 -1.42 -14.39 11.10
N ILE A 145 -2.11 -13.41 11.68
CA ILE A 145 -3.42 -12.97 11.19
C ILE A 145 -3.31 -12.42 9.77
N SER A 146 -2.29 -11.60 9.47
CA SER A 146 -2.04 -11.14 8.11
C SER A 146 -1.74 -12.30 7.15
N ARG A 147 -0.95 -13.28 7.58
CA ARG A 147 -0.67 -14.49 6.80
C ARG A 147 -1.94 -15.27 6.50
N TYR A 148 -2.81 -15.49 7.49
CA TYR A 148 -4.09 -16.18 7.28
C TYR A 148 -4.97 -15.44 6.27
N LYS A 149 -5.13 -14.12 6.41
CA LYS A 149 -5.91 -13.30 5.48
C LYS A 149 -5.37 -13.39 4.04
N ASN A 150 -4.06 -13.23 3.87
CA ASN A 150 -3.40 -13.26 2.56
C ASN A 150 -3.34 -14.68 1.94
N SER A 151 -3.46 -15.72 2.76
CA SER A 151 -3.58 -17.12 2.33
C SER A 151 -5.04 -17.57 2.20
N LEU A 152 -6.00 -16.66 2.33
CA LEU A 152 -7.45 -16.92 2.21
C LEU A 152 -7.99 -17.90 3.26
N LEU A 153 -7.31 -18.06 4.39
CA LEU A 153 -7.77 -18.90 5.48
C LEU A 153 -8.76 -18.15 6.37
N THR A 154 -9.95 -18.67 6.52
CA THR A 154 -10.89 -18.21 7.54
C THR A 154 -10.39 -18.61 8.95
N PRO A 155 -10.86 -17.97 10.03
CA PRO A 155 -10.52 -18.40 11.39
C PRO A 155 -10.76 -19.88 11.66
N SER A 156 -11.87 -20.42 11.18
CA SER A 156 -12.22 -21.84 11.31
C SER A 156 -11.25 -22.76 10.56
N GLU A 157 -10.90 -22.41 9.31
CA GLU A 157 -9.92 -23.16 8.51
C GLU A 157 -8.52 -23.09 9.11
N ALA A 158 -8.11 -21.91 9.61
CA ALA A 158 -6.83 -21.73 10.30
C ALA A 158 -6.77 -22.58 11.56
N LYS A 159 -7.86 -22.65 12.35
CA LYS A 159 -7.96 -23.50 13.54
C LYS A 159 -7.87 -24.98 13.20
N SER A 160 -8.59 -25.40 12.14
CA SER A 160 -8.60 -26.80 11.71
C SER A 160 -7.26 -27.27 11.14
N ALA A 161 -6.52 -26.38 10.47
CA ALA A 161 -5.20 -26.66 9.92
C ALA A 161 -4.08 -26.64 10.98
N ALA A 162 -4.33 -26.07 12.17
CA ALA A 162 -3.32 -25.87 13.20
C ALA A 162 -2.97 -27.18 13.92
N GLN A 163 -1.72 -27.62 13.77
CA GLN A 163 -1.20 -28.81 14.46
C GLN A 163 -0.74 -28.52 15.91
N LEU A 164 -0.29 -27.30 16.18
CA LEU A 164 0.19 -26.88 17.50
C LEU A 164 -0.88 -26.06 18.23
N LYS A 165 -0.99 -26.27 19.55
CA LYS A 165 -1.93 -25.56 20.41
C LYS A 165 -1.80 -24.03 20.30
N LEU A 166 -0.57 -23.52 20.14
CA LEU A 166 -0.33 -22.10 19.94
C LEU A 166 -1.07 -21.54 18.72
N TYR A 167 -1.01 -22.23 17.58
CA TYR A 167 -1.68 -21.78 16.35
C TYR A 167 -3.19 -21.94 16.41
N GLN A 168 -3.71 -22.90 17.21
CA GLN A 168 -5.14 -22.97 17.50
C GLN A 168 -5.61 -21.73 18.30
N GLN A 169 -4.83 -21.33 19.31
CA GLN A 169 -5.10 -20.12 20.07
C GLN A 169 -5.01 -18.84 19.19
N ILE A 170 -4.02 -18.79 18.30
CA ILE A 170 -3.90 -17.66 17.34
C ILE A 170 -5.14 -17.60 16.44
N ALA A 171 -5.66 -18.73 15.98
CA ALA A 171 -6.87 -18.78 15.15
C ALA A 171 -8.12 -18.31 15.92
N GLU A 172 -8.24 -18.62 17.22
CA GLU A 172 -9.32 -18.11 18.09
C GLU A 172 -9.21 -16.59 18.32
N ILE A 173 -7.98 -16.08 18.44
CA ILE A 173 -7.75 -14.63 18.53
C ILE A 173 -8.07 -13.95 17.19
N TYR A 174 -7.75 -14.59 16.08
CA TYR A 174 -8.12 -14.11 14.75
C TYR A 174 -9.64 -13.99 14.60
N GLU A 175 -10.42 -14.98 15.05
CA GLU A 175 -11.89 -14.90 15.06
C GLU A 175 -12.41 -13.69 15.83
N LYS A 176 -11.94 -13.50 17.08
CA LYS A 176 -12.31 -12.34 17.91
C LYS A 176 -11.89 -11.01 17.30
N TYR A 177 -10.75 -10.99 16.58
CA TYR A 177 -10.28 -9.82 15.87
C TYR A 177 -11.19 -9.46 14.70
N GLU A 178 -11.60 -10.44 13.89
CA GLU A 178 -12.55 -10.23 12.79
C GLU A 178 -13.91 -9.73 13.32
N GLU A 179 -14.43 -10.35 14.38
CA GLU A 179 -15.67 -9.90 15.04
C GLU A 179 -15.56 -8.44 15.52
N TYR A 180 -14.40 -8.06 16.09
CA TYR A 180 -14.17 -6.68 16.53
C TYR A 180 -14.17 -5.71 15.34
N LEU A 181 -13.51 -6.05 14.24
CA LEU A 181 -13.49 -5.21 13.05
C LEU A 181 -14.90 -5.06 12.46
N GLU A 182 -15.65 -6.14 12.35
CA GLU A 182 -17.01 -6.12 11.81
C GLU A 182 -17.94 -5.27 12.66
N LYS A 183 -17.98 -5.51 13.98
CA LYS A 183 -18.83 -4.79 14.93
C LYS A 183 -18.56 -3.28 14.95
N ASN A 184 -17.32 -2.87 14.78
CA ASN A 184 -16.93 -1.45 14.79
C ASN A 184 -16.83 -0.85 13.37
N ASN A 185 -17.24 -1.57 12.33
CA ASN A 185 -17.13 -1.19 10.93
C ASN A 185 -15.72 -0.74 10.52
N LEU A 186 -14.70 -1.50 10.98
CA LEU A 186 -13.29 -1.25 10.72
C LEU A 186 -12.77 -2.18 9.63
N VAL A 187 -11.81 -1.72 8.86
CA VAL A 187 -11.12 -2.44 7.79
C VAL A 187 -9.62 -2.29 7.99
N ASP A 188 -8.86 -3.38 8.07
CA ASP A 188 -7.40 -3.31 8.07
C ASP A 188 -6.85 -3.32 6.63
N PHE A 189 -5.53 -3.21 6.47
CA PHE A 189 -4.92 -3.19 5.14
C PHE A 189 -5.12 -4.50 4.37
N ASP A 190 -5.11 -5.66 5.05
CA ASP A 190 -5.33 -6.95 4.42
C ASP A 190 -6.78 -7.07 3.91
N ASP A 191 -7.73 -6.47 4.63
CA ASP A 191 -9.15 -6.46 4.27
C ASP A 191 -9.44 -5.65 3.00
N LEU A 192 -8.62 -4.66 2.68
CA LEU A 192 -8.76 -3.92 1.42
C LEU A 192 -8.66 -4.82 0.18
N LEU A 193 -8.09 -6.01 0.34
CA LEU A 193 -8.02 -7.03 -0.71
C LEU A 193 -8.93 -8.22 -0.42
N LEU A 194 -9.00 -8.65 0.83
CA LEU A 194 -9.76 -9.83 1.24
C LEU A 194 -11.27 -9.63 1.08
N LEU A 195 -11.80 -8.47 1.49
CA LEU A 195 -13.23 -8.20 1.40
C LEU A 195 -13.71 -8.07 -0.07
N PRO A 196 -13.03 -7.34 -0.98
CA PRO A 196 -13.36 -7.39 -2.40
C PRO A 196 -13.36 -8.80 -2.98
N TYR A 197 -12.35 -9.61 -2.63
CA TYR A 197 -12.31 -11.01 -3.04
C TYR A 197 -13.53 -11.78 -2.54
N LYS A 198 -13.89 -11.67 -1.25
CA LYS A 198 -15.05 -12.34 -0.66
C LYS A 198 -16.35 -11.93 -1.37
N ILE A 199 -16.54 -10.63 -1.63
CA ILE A 199 -17.71 -10.11 -2.31
C ILE A 199 -17.83 -10.70 -3.73
N LEU A 200 -16.77 -10.60 -4.52
CA LEU A 200 -16.77 -11.08 -5.91
C LEU A 200 -16.90 -12.61 -5.99
N LYS A 201 -16.28 -13.35 -5.07
CA LYS A 201 -16.41 -14.81 -5.00
C LYS A 201 -17.83 -15.26 -4.71
N ASN A 202 -18.55 -14.53 -3.85
CA ASN A 202 -19.90 -14.89 -3.43
C ASN A 202 -20.99 -14.31 -4.34
N ASN A 203 -20.66 -13.37 -5.21
CA ASN A 203 -21.59 -12.74 -6.14
C ASN A 203 -21.02 -12.78 -7.56
N GLN A 204 -21.26 -13.90 -8.27
CA GLN A 204 -20.76 -14.11 -9.64
C GLN A 204 -21.27 -13.05 -10.61
N LYS A 205 -22.52 -12.61 -10.48
CA LYS A 205 -23.08 -11.57 -11.32
C LYS A 205 -22.30 -10.27 -11.19
N LEU A 206 -21.98 -9.85 -9.98
CA LEU A 206 -21.15 -8.67 -9.73
C LEU A 206 -19.71 -8.86 -10.26
N ALA A 207 -19.14 -10.07 -10.11
CA ALA A 207 -17.82 -10.37 -10.66
C ALA A 207 -17.81 -10.20 -12.19
N ASP A 208 -18.84 -10.68 -12.88
CA ASP A 208 -18.97 -10.55 -14.33
C ASP A 208 -19.20 -9.08 -14.75
N GLU A 209 -20.01 -8.32 -14.01
CA GLU A 209 -20.21 -6.88 -14.25
C GLU A 209 -18.91 -6.08 -14.11
N ILE A 210 -18.11 -6.36 -13.07
CA ILE A 210 -16.81 -5.71 -12.86
C ILE A 210 -15.80 -6.14 -13.91
N SER A 211 -15.79 -7.42 -14.30
CA SER A 211 -14.94 -7.94 -15.37
C SER A 211 -15.29 -7.28 -16.72
N GLN A 212 -16.56 -7.16 -17.05
CA GLN A 212 -17.02 -6.46 -18.28
C GLN A 212 -16.68 -4.96 -18.25
N LYS A 213 -16.67 -4.34 -17.05
CA LYS A 213 -16.24 -2.95 -16.90
C LYS A 213 -14.76 -2.78 -17.18
N TYR A 214 -13.90 -3.66 -16.67
CA TYR A 214 -12.44 -3.60 -16.83
C TYR A 214 -11.97 -4.67 -17.82
N GLN A 215 -12.18 -4.46 -19.09
CA GLN A 215 -11.89 -5.42 -20.17
C GLN A 215 -10.40 -5.66 -20.39
N TYR A 216 -9.54 -4.71 -19.99
CA TYR A 216 -8.09 -4.82 -20.13
C TYR A 216 -7.45 -4.55 -18.78
N ILE A 217 -6.78 -5.55 -18.24
CA ILE A 217 -6.12 -5.46 -16.94
C ILE A 217 -4.61 -5.58 -17.13
N MET A 218 -3.87 -4.65 -16.56
CA MET A 218 -2.40 -4.68 -16.54
C MET A 218 -1.90 -4.70 -15.11
N VAL A 219 -0.88 -5.51 -14.83
CA VAL A 219 -0.26 -5.63 -13.50
C VAL A 219 1.25 -5.49 -13.63
N ASP A 220 1.82 -4.53 -12.90
CA ASP A 220 3.27 -4.37 -12.81
C ASP A 220 3.82 -5.09 -11.56
N GLU A 221 5.12 -5.46 -11.59
CA GLU A 221 5.83 -6.17 -10.53
C GLU A 221 5.12 -7.47 -10.08
N TYR A 222 4.62 -8.24 -11.04
CA TYR A 222 3.76 -9.40 -10.78
C TYR A 222 4.42 -10.48 -9.93
N GLN A 223 5.76 -10.58 -9.90
CA GLN A 223 6.51 -11.49 -9.03
C GLN A 223 6.29 -11.23 -7.54
N ASP A 224 5.82 -10.03 -7.16
CA ASP A 224 5.59 -9.65 -5.77
C ASP A 224 4.13 -9.89 -5.32
N THR A 225 3.30 -10.47 -6.19
CA THR A 225 1.91 -10.82 -5.85
C THR A 225 1.83 -12.00 -4.90
N ASN A 226 0.82 -11.97 -4.01
CA ASN A 226 0.47 -13.07 -3.13
C ASN A 226 -0.74 -13.86 -3.67
N GLU A 227 -1.12 -14.93 -2.99
CA GLU A 227 -2.26 -15.79 -3.38
C GLU A 227 -3.58 -15.00 -3.45
N LEU A 228 -3.86 -14.13 -2.48
CA LEU A 228 -5.07 -13.32 -2.45
C LEU A 228 -5.16 -12.39 -3.67
N GLN A 229 -4.07 -11.70 -4.04
CA GLN A 229 -4.01 -10.83 -5.21
C GLN A 229 -4.21 -11.63 -6.52
N TYR A 230 -3.57 -12.79 -6.62
CA TYR A 230 -3.78 -13.70 -7.76
C TYR A 230 -5.25 -14.12 -7.88
N ARG A 231 -5.88 -14.57 -6.78
CA ARG A 231 -7.30 -14.97 -6.78
C ARG A 231 -8.23 -13.79 -7.11
N LEU A 232 -7.93 -12.62 -6.62
CA LEU A 232 -8.69 -11.40 -6.97
C LEU A 232 -8.60 -11.11 -8.47
N LEU A 233 -7.40 -11.17 -9.06
CA LEU A 233 -7.21 -11.01 -10.50
C LEU A 233 -8.00 -12.03 -11.33
N ARG A 234 -8.05 -13.29 -10.88
CA ARG A 234 -8.87 -14.34 -11.52
C ARG A 234 -10.35 -13.96 -11.58
N LEU A 235 -10.89 -13.38 -10.49
CA LEU A 235 -12.29 -12.92 -10.45
C LEU A 235 -12.51 -11.68 -11.32
N LEU A 236 -11.55 -10.76 -11.37
CA LEU A 236 -11.61 -9.58 -12.25
C LEU A 236 -11.55 -9.94 -13.73
N CYS A 237 -11.06 -11.13 -14.07
CA CYS A 237 -11.01 -11.68 -15.42
C CYS A 237 -12.07 -12.76 -15.67
N SER A 238 -13.18 -12.79 -14.89
CA SER A 238 -14.18 -13.87 -14.97
C SER A 238 -14.87 -13.97 -16.35
N SER A 239 -15.03 -12.88 -17.07
CA SER A 239 -15.69 -12.82 -18.38
C SER A 239 -14.73 -12.65 -19.57
N HIS A 240 -13.43 -12.49 -19.34
CA HIS A 240 -12.41 -12.35 -20.37
C HIS A 240 -11.04 -12.85 -19.85
N SER A 241 -10.05 -12.94 -20.75
CA SER A 241 -8.67 -13.32 -20.42
C SER A 241 -7.62 -12.22 -20.71
N ASN A 242 -8.03 -10.97 -20.91
CA ASN A 242 -7.16 -9.86 -21.29
C ASN A 242 -6.37 -9.33 -20.06
N LEU A 243 -5.49 -10.17 -19.54
CA LEU A 243 -4.60 -9.89 -18.42
C LEU A 243 -3.16 -9.83 -18.92
N CYS A 244 -2.58 -8.63 -18.89
CA CYS A 244 -1.17 -8.43 -19.14
C CYS A 244 -0.41 -8.26 -17.82
N VAL A 245 0.50 -9.14 -17.51
CA VAL A 245 1.36 -9.04 -16.34
C VAL A 245 2.80 -8.76 -16.74
N VAL A 246 3.44 -7.87 -16.00
CA VAL A 246 4.87 -7.55 -16.18
C VAL A 246 5.60 -7.87 -14.88
N GLY A 247 6.69 -8.58 -14.99
CA GLY A 247 7.45 -8.94 -13.80
C GLY A 247 8.85 -9.47 -14.12
N ASP A 248 9.60 -9.67 -13.08
CA ASP A 248 10.93 -10.23 -13.07
C ASP A 248 11.05 -11.28 -11.96
N ASP A 249 11.01 -12.54 -12.34
CA ASP A 249 11.15 -13.66 -11.41
C ASP A 249 12.47 -13.59 -10.60
N ASP A 250 13.52 -13.04 -11.20
CA ASP A 250 14.81 -12.86 -10.55
C ASP A 250 14.81 -11.73 -9.49
N GLN A 251 13.81 -10.87 -9.47
CA GLN A 251 13.63 -9.79 -8.50
C GLN A 251 12.59 -10.11 -7.41
N SER A 252 12.11 -11.34 -7.30
CA SER A 252 11.17 -11.76 -6.25
C SER A 252 11.86 -11.83 -4.89
N ILE A 253 11.87 -10.73 -4.14
CA ILE A 253 12.52 -10.60 -2.82
C ILE A 253 11.54 -10.37 -1.67
N TYR A 254 10.24 -10.40 -1.92
CA TYR A 254 9.18 -10.16 -0.93
C TYR A 254 8.46 -11.43 -0.44
N GLY A 255 9.07 -12.62 -0.60
CA GLY A 255 8.52 -13.87 -0.07
C GLY A 255 8.21 -13.81 1.43
N TRP A 256 9.04 -13.12 2.22
CA TRP A 256 8.82 -12.87 3.64
C TRP A 256 7.61 -11.96 3.95
N ARG A 257 7.07 -11.27 2.94
CA ARG A 257 5.80 -10.52 3.00
C ARG A 257 4.62 -11.29 2.43
N GLY A 258 4.80 -12.58 2.11
CA GLY A 258 3.76 -13.42 1.55
C GLY A 258 3.68 -13.41 0.02
N ALA A 259 4.61 -12.75 -0.68
CA ALA A 259 4.70 -12.88 -2.13
C ALA A 259 4.97 -14.34 -2.53
N THR A 260 4.34 -14.77 -3.61
CA THR A 260 4.41 -16.15 -4.09
C THR A 260 5.00 -16.16 -5.50
N ILE A 261 6.29 -16.47 -5.62
CA ILE A 261 7.00 -16.55 -6.91
C ILE A 261 6.29 -17.50 -7.91
N LYS A 262 5.61 -18.52 -7.41
CA LYS A 262 4.85 -19.45 -8.25
C LYS A 262 3.78 -18.77 -9.10
N ASN A 263 3.28 -17.60 -8.70
CA ASN A 263 2.31 -16.86 -9.49
C ASN A 263 2.87 -16.47 -10.85
N ILE A 264 4.11 -15.99 -10.91
CA ILE A 264 4.76 -15.64 -12.19
C ILE A 264 5.31 -16.87 -12.91
N LEU A 265 5.88 -17.82 -12.18
CA LEU A 265 6.44 -19.04 -12.77
C LEU A 265 5.37 -19.88 -13.48
N ASN A 266 4.18 -20.00 -12.88
CA ASN A 266 3.09 -20.82 -13.38
C ASN A 266 2.01 -19.98 -14.10
N PHE A 267 2.31 -18.75 -14.50
CA PHE A 267 1.32 -17.86 -15.13
C PHE A 267 0.70 -18.50 -16.37
N SER A 268 1.51 -19.12 -17.23
CA SER A 268 1.04 -19.79 -18.44
C SER A 268 0.22 -21.06 -18.20
N GLU A 269 0.36 -21.68 -17.03
CA GLU A 269 -0.50 -22.80 -16.59
C GLU A 269 -1.84 -22.29 -16.03
N HIS A 270 -1.82 -21.13 -15.40
CA HIS A 270 -3.00 -20.51 -14.83
C HIS A 270 -3.90 -19.83 -15.87
N PHE A 271 -3.30 -19.34 -16.95
CA PHE A 271 -3.98 -18.64 -18.06
C PHE A 271 -3.59 -19.30 -19.39
N GLU A 272 -4.53 -20.06 -19.94
CA GLU A 272 -4.32 -20.77 -21.20
C GLU A 272 -4.04 -19.80 -22.37
N ASN A 273 -3.26 -20.23 -23.34
CA ASN A 273 -2.85 -19.44 -24.52
C ASN A 273 -2.09 -18.15 -24.17
N THR A 274 -1.34 -18.15 -23.06
CA THR A 274 -0.51 -17.00 -22.66
C THR A 274 0.55 -16.69 -23.72
N HIS A 275 0.56 -15.43 -24.18
CA HIS A 275 1.66 -14.91 -24.96
C HIS A 275 2.82 -14.46 -24.05
N VAL A 276 3.99 -15.08 -24.18
CA VAL A 276 5.17 -14.75 -23.35
C VAL A 276 6.15 -13.92 -24.15
N VAL A 277 6.49 -12.74 -23.64
CA VAL A 277 7.49 -11.84 -24.23
C VAL A 277 8.63 -11.64 -23.24
N LYS A 278 9.88 -11.87 -23.68
CA LYS A 278 11.07 -11.61 -22.87
C LYS A 278 11.73 -10.30 -23.27
N LEU A 279 11.95 -9.41 -22.27
CA LEU A 279 12.69 -8.17 -22.44
C LEU A 279 14.08 -8.36 -21.82
N GLU A 280 15.08 -8.67 -22.65
CA GLU A 280 16.43 -9.04 -22.20
C GLU A 280 17.46 -7.93 -22.40
N GLU A 281 17.18 -6.94 -23.30
CA GLU A 281 18.07 -5.81 -23.54
C GLU A 281 18.06 -4.84 -22.35
N ASN A 282 19.22 -4.65 -21.75
CA ASN A 282 19.37 -3.73 -20.60
C ASN A 282 19.98 -2.40 -21.05
N TYR A 283 19.27 -1.31 -20.76
CA TYR A 283 19.65 0.07 -21.09
C TYR A 283 20.20 0.84 -19.89
N ARG A 284 20.22 0.24 -18.69
CA ARG A 284 20.55 0.92 -17.43
C ARG A 284 22.03 0.75 -17.06
N SER A 285 22.52 -0.46 -17.09
CA SER A 285 23.80 -0.85 -16.49
C SER A 285 24.85 -1.17 -17.54
N THR A 286 26.13 -1.05 -17.15
CA THR A 286 27.26 -1.48 -17.97
C THR A 286 27.37 -3.01 -17.97
N ASP A 287 28.07 -3.56 -18.96
CA ASP A 287 28.27 -5.01 -19.11
C ASP A 287 28.95 -5.64 -17.91
N THR A 288 29.85 -4.92 -17.25
CA THR A 288 30.53 -5.41 -16.02
C THR A 288 29.51 -5.73 -14.93
N ILE A 289 28.56 -4.83 -14.67
CA ILE A 289 27.50 -5.03 -13.67
C ILE A 289 26.60 -6.19 -14.09
N LEU A 290 26.16 -6.23 -15.34
CA LEU A 290 25.26 -7.26 -15.85
C LEU A 290 25.85 -8.66 -15.82
N ASN A 291 27.14 -8.80 -16.18
CA ASN A 291 27.82 -10.10 -16.14
C ASN A 291 27.86 -10.67 -14.71
N HIS A 292 28.18 -9.84 -13.71
CA HIS A 292 28.18 -10.30 -12.31
C HIS A 292 26.76 -10.59 -11.81
N ALA A 293 25.77 -9.78 -12.19
CA ALA A 293 24.37 -10.03 -11.84
C ALA A 293 23.86 -11.34 -12.47
N ASN A 294 24.16 -11.58 -13.75
CA ASN A 294 23.78 -12.82 -14.43
C ASN A 294 24.43 -14.04 -13.76
N GLN A 295 25.75 -13.96 -13.44
CA GLN A 295 26.45 -15.05 -12.74
C GLN A 295 25.85 -15.34 -11.37
N LEU A 296 25.51 -14.31 -10.60
CA LEU A 296 24.90 -14.48 -9.29
C LEU A 296 23.52 -15.16 -9.39
N ILE A 297 22.68 -14.71 -10.31
CA ILE A 297 21.31 -15.20 -10.40
C ILE A 297 21.21 -16.61 -11.03
N GLU A 298 22.24 -17.07 -11.76
CA GLU A 298 22.30 -18.43 -12.30
C GLU A 298 22.31 -19.51 -11.20
N HIS A 299 22.64 -19.15 -9.96
CA HIS A 299 22.56 -20.08 -8.82
C HIS A 299 21.11 -20.38 -8.37
N ASN A 300 20.15 -19.54 -8.76
CA ASN A 300 18.74 -19.81 -8.51
C ASN A 300 18.21 -20.87 -9.46
N ARG A 301 17.44 -21.85 -8.93
CA ARG A 301 16.90 -22.97 -9.71
C ARG A 301 15.52 -22.68 -10.29
N ASP A 302 14.67 -21.99 -9.53
CA ASP A 302 13.27 -21.70 -9.89
C ASP A 302 13.21 -20.40 -10.70
N ARG A 303 13.40 -20.52 -12.04
CA ARG A 303 13.46 -19.38 -12.96
C ARG A 303 12.80 -19.70 -14.29
N LEU A 304 12.20 -18.68 -14.93
CA LEU A 304 11.71 -18.75 -16.31
C LEU A 304 12.84 -18.63 -17.36
N GLY A 305 14.05 -18.36 -16.92
CA GLY A 305 15.25 -18.32 -17.74
C GLY A 305 15.26 -17.13 -18.71
N LYS A 306 15.89 -16.04 -18.31
CA LYS A 306 16.26 -14.91 -19.14
C LYS A 306 17.70 -14.52 -18.84
N LYS A 307 18.33 -13.80 -19.77
CA LYS A 307 19.69 -13.28 -19.62
C LYS A 307 19.71 -11.81 -19.98
N LEU A 308 20.21 -10.97 -19.08
CA LEU A 308 20.36 -9.56 -19.37
C LEU A 308 21.53 -9.31 -20.32
N ILE A 309 21.25 -8.64 -21.42
CA ILE A 309 22.20 -8.28 -22.48
C ILE A 309 22.39 -6.77 -22.46
N GLY A 310 23.60 -6.31 -22.22
CA GLY A 310 23.90 -4.88 -22.14
C GLY A 310 23.84 -4.21 -23.50
N THR A 311 23.32 -2.99 -23.53
CA THR A 311 23.41 -2.07 -24.67
C THR A 311 24.49 -1.00 -24.43
N ARG A 312 25.11 -1.01 -23.25
CA ARG A 312 26.21 -0.11 -22.86
C ARG A 312 27.53 -0.86 -22.93
N GLN A 313 28.62 -0.11 -23.06
CA GLN A 313 29.99 -0.67 -23.06
C GLN A 313 30.40 -1.18 -21.67
N LYS A 314 31.54 -1.84 -21.62
CA LYS A 314 32.18 -2.27 -20.39
C LYS A 314 32.38 -1.08 -19.44
N GLY A 315 31.97 -1.24 -18.18
CA GLY A 315 32.16 -0.26 -17.12
C GLY A 315 33.33 -0.59 -16.20
N ASP A 316 33.43 0.17 -15.12
CA ASP A 316 34.40 -0.03 -14.07
C ASP A 316 34.27 -1.40 -13.39
N SER A 317 35.34 -1.90 -12.82
CA SER A 317 35.33 -3.13 -12.05
C SER A 317 34.57 -2.94 -10.73
N ILE A 318 33.86 -3.99 -10.29
CA ILE A 318 33.23 -4.02 -8.96
C ILE A 318 34.36 -4.14 -7.92
N ARG A 319 34.31 -3.28 -6.90
CA ARG A 319 35.24 -3.32 -5.76
C ARG A 319 34.49 -3.90 -4.55
N ILE A 320 35.18 -4.79 -3.83
CA ILE A 320 34.69 -5.40 -2.61
C ILE A 320 35.61 -4.95 -1.47
N TYR A 321 35.00 -4.40 -0.43
CA TYR A 321 35.72 -4.02 0.79
C TYR A 321 35.24 -4.89 1.96
N GLU A 322 36.21 -5.40 2.71
CA GLU A 322 36.01 -6.02 4.00
C GLU A 322 36.44 -5.03 5.08
N SER A 323 35.57 -4.78 6.06
CA SER A 323 35.81 -3.84 7.14
C SER A 323 35.72 -4.57 8.48
N GLN A 324 36.48 -4.11 9.49
CA GLN A 324 36.50 -4.74 10.80
C GLN A 324 35.27 -4.40 11.62
N ASP A 325 34.73 -3.20 11.42
CA ASP A 325 33.51 -2.71 12.08
C ASP A 325 32.73 -1.71 11.21
N GLU A 326 31.58 -1.29 11.71
CA GLU A 326 30.66 -0.34 11.07
C GLU A 326 31.29 1.06 10.87
N ASN A 327 32.24 1.45 11.73
CA ASN A 327 32.89 2.75 11.65
C ASN A 327 33.92 2.77 10.53
N GLU A 328 34.66 1.69 10.38
CA GLU A 328 35.62 1.52 9.28
C GLU A 328 34.89 1.44 7.94
N GLU A 329 33.78 0.68 7.87
CA GLU A 329 32.92 0.63 6.68
C GLU A 329 32.44 2.03 6.28
N THR A 330 31.86 2.75 7.24
CA THR A 330 31.35 4.12 7.04
C THR A 330 32.46 5.07 6.56
N ARG A 331 33.68 4.97 7.15
CA ARG A 331 34.81 5.80 6.76
C ARG A 331 35.22 5.54 5.31
N LYS A 332 35.35 4.27 4.90
CA LYS A 332 35.68 3.89 3.52
C LYS A 332 34.63 4.39 2.51
N ILE A 333 33.35 4.25 2.84
CA ILE A 333 32.25 4.76 2.02
C ILE A 333 32.37 6.28 1.84
N ILE A 334 32.64 7.02 2.92
CA ILE A 334 32.80 8.47 2.87
C ILE A 334 34.00 8.89 2.04
N GLU A 335 35.12 8.19 2.17
CA GLU A 335 36.34 8.42 1.36
C GLU A 335 36.06 8.24 -0.13
N ASP A 336 35.40 7.15 -0.51
CA ASP A 336 35.01 6.88 -1.90
C ASP A 336 34.05 7.95 -2.44
N ILE A 337 33.04 8.37 -1.65
CA ILE A 337 32.11 9.40 -2.04
C ILE A 337 32.82 10.75 -2.28
N LYS A 338 33.72 11.13 -1.39
CA LYS A 338 34.50 12.37 -1.56
C LYS A 338 35.35 12.33 -2.83
N GLN A 339 36.02 11.23 -3.10
CA GLN A 339 36.77 11.04 -4.33
C GLN A 339 35.92 11.15 -5.59
N LEU A 340 34.71 10.56 -5.57
CA LEU A 340 33.77 10.66 -6.67
C LEU A 340 33.28 12.12 -6.89
N ILE A 341 32.99 12.85 -5.81
CA ILE A 341 32.58 14.26 -5.87
C ILE A 341 33.73 15.12 -6.39
N ASP A 342 34.94 14.92 -5.90
CA ASP A 342 36.14 15.64 -6.32
C ASP A 342 36.48 15.39 -7.80
N SER A 343 36.15 14.18 -8.31
CA SER A 343 36.27 13.84 -9.72
C SER A 343 35.13 14.38 -10.61
N GLY A 344 34.18 15.13 -10.04
CA GLY A 344 33.07 15.77 -10.77
C GLY A 344 31.75 14.98 -10.79
N THR A 345 31.64 13.87 -10.04
CA THR A 345 30.38 13.15 -9.94
C THR A 345 29.36 13.94 -9.12
N ASN A 346 28.18 14.16 -9.68
CA ASN A 346 27.10 14.83 -8.95
C ASN A 346 26.62 13.95 -7.78
N PRO A 347 26.58 14.46 -6.53
CA PRO A 347 26.11 13.69 -5.36
C PRO A 347 24.73 13.07 -5.53
N LYS A 348 23.85 13.67 -6.33
CA LYS A 348 22.51 13.11 -6.63
C LYS A 348 22.56 11.78 -7.40
N ASN A 349 23.70 11.47 -8.01
CA ASN A 349 23.91 10.22 -8.76
C ASN A 349 24.58 9.13 -7.91
N ILE A 350 24.80 9.39 -6.62
CA ILE A 350 25.39 8.42 -5.68
C ILE A 350 24.30 7.90 -4.78
N ALA A 351 24.19 6.58 -4.63
CA ALA A 351 23.26 5.92 -3.75
C ALA A 351 23.95 4.85 -2.90
N ILE A 352 23.54 4.75 -1.64
CA ILE A 352 23.95 3.67 -0.73
C ILE A 352 22.72 2.82 -0.44
N LEU A 353 22.86 1.52 -0.66
CA LEU A 353 21.82 0.54 -0.40
C LEU A 353 22.20 -0.33 0.79
N PHE A 354 21.28 -0.51 1.72
CA PHE A 354 21.46 -1.37 2.89
C PHE A 354 20.23 -2.23 3.13
N ARG A 355 20.42 -3.37 3.80
CA ARG A 355 19.37 -4.39 3.96
C ARG A 355 18.35 -4.04 5.05
N VAL A 356 18.78 -3.42 6.13
CA VAL A 356 17.95 -3.08 7.31
C VAL A 356 18.18 -1.65 7.74
N ASN A 357 17.13 -0.97 8.20
CA ASN A 357 17.20 0.44 8.59
C ASN A 357 18.19 0.72 9.75
N ALA A 358 18.47 -0.26 10.59
CA ALA A 358 19.43 -0.11 11.68
C ALA A 358 20.83 0.29 11.20
N LEU A 359 21.21 -0.15 9.97
CA LEU A 359 22.51 0.19 9.36
C LEU A 359 22.62 1.66 8.93
N SER A 360 21.50 2.41 8.85
CA SER A 360 21.56 3.83 8.49
C SER A 360 22.23 4.69 9.56
N ARG A 361 22.19 4.29 10.81
CA ARG A 361 22.66 5.12 11.94
C ARG A 361 24.12 5.46 11.85
N SER A 362 24.99 4.47 11.66
CA SER A 362 26.44 4.67 11.53
C SER A 362 26.78 5.56 10.32
N LEU A 363 26.07 5.34 9.18
CA LEU A 363 26.21 6.15 7.98
C LEU A 363 25.78 7.60 8.21
N GLU A 364 24.63 7.83 8.86
CA GLU A 364 24.12 9.19 9.16
C GLU A 364 25.07 9.94 10.11
N GLU A 365 25.55 9.29 11.16
CA GLU A 365 26.54 9.87 12.08
C GLU A 365 27.85 10.23 11.36
N GLY A 366 28.34 9.33 10.49
CA GLY A 366 29.54 9.54 9.68
C GLY A 366 29.40 10.68 8.69
N PHE A 367 28.27 10.76 7.97
CA PHE A 367 27.99 11.83 7.01
C PHE A 367 27.88 13.19 7.67
N ASN A 368 27.20 13.28 8.82
CA ASN A 368 27.11 14.51 9.59
C ASN A 368 28.51 14.98 10.03
N LYS A 369 29.36 14.09 10.54
CA LYS A 369 30.75 14.40 10.91
C LYS A 369 31.60 14.85 9.71
N ALA A 370 31.37 14.26 8.53
CA ALA A 370 32.07 14.58 7.30
C ALA A 370 31.54 15.81 6.56
N GLY A 371 30.42 16.41 7.01
CA GLY A 371 29.75 17.54 6.36
C GLY A 371 29.10 17.19 5.01
N LEU A 372 28.73 15.92 4.79
CA LEU A 372 28.08 15.45 3.58
C LEU A 372 26.58 15.51 3.72
N ASN A 373 25.91 16.20 2.80
CA ASN A 373 24.45 16.21 2.75
C ASN A 373 23.92 14.90 2.16
N TYR A 374 22.89 14.34 2.78
CA TYR A 374 22.25 13.09 2.32
C TYR A 374 20.73 13.17 2.44
N LYS A 375 20.05 12.24 1.78
CA LYS A 375 18.61 12.02 1.91
C LYS A 375 18.36 10.57 2.27
N LEU A 376 17.84 10.33 3.47
CA LEU A 376 17.39 8.98 3.87
C LEU A 376 16.03 8.68 3.21
N VAL A 377 15.95 7.54 2.52
CA VAL A 377 14.73 7.05 1.89
C VAL A 377 14.22 5.85 2.69
N GLY A 378 12.94 5.86 3.10
CA GLY A 378 12.33 4.77 3.88
C GLY A 378 12.30 5.01 5.39
N GLY A 379 12.62 6.22 5.87
CA GLY A 379 12.38 6.63 7.26
C GLY A 379 10.89 6.68 7.62
N MET A 380 10.57 6.93 8.89
CA MET A 380 9.20 7.01 9.40
C MET A 380 8.37 7.98 8.56
N LYS A 381 7.27 7.49 7.98
CA LYS A 381 6.43 8.30 7.12
C LYS A 381 5.68 9.35 7.94
N PHE A 382 5.48 10.54 7.37
CA PHE A 382 4.78 11.66 8.01
C PHE A 382 3.45 11.24 8.65
N TYR A 383 2.63 10.48 7.91
CA TYR A 383 1.32 10.00 8.40
C TYR A 383 1.38 8.90 9.47
N GLU A 384 2.55 8.33 9.74
CA GLU A 384 2.76 7.31 10.77
C GLU A 384 3.11 7.93 12.14
N ARG A 385 3.41 9.22 12.17
CA ARG A 385 3.69 9.97 13.40
C ARG A 385 2.46 10.07 14.28
N SER A 386 2.65 9.94 15.60
CA SER A 386 1.55 9.92 16.58
C SER A 386 0.70 11.18 16.53
N GLU A 387 1.36 12.34 16.47
CA GLU A 387 0.71 13.65 16.38
C GLU A 387 -0.13 13.80 15.13
N ILE A 388 0.35 13.31 13.99
CA ILE A 388 -0.40 13.37 12.73
C ILE A 388 -1.63 12.44 12.77
N LYS A 389 -1.47 11.24 13.34
CA LYS A 389 -2.58 10.30 13.52
C LYS A 389 -3.67 10.85 14.44
N ASP A 390 -3.27 11.52 15.51
CA ASP A 390 -4.20 12.15 16.45
C ASP A 390 -4.95 13.31 15.78
N LEU A 391 -4.25 14.13 14.99
CA LEU A 391 -4.87 15.20 14.19
C LEU A 391 -5.87 14.63 13.17
N ILE A 392 -5.50 13.57 12.46
CA ILE A 392 -6.41 12.89 11.52
C ILE A 392 -7.65 12.36 12.25
N ALA A 393 -7.51 11.85 13.48
CA ALA A 393 -8.64 11.36 14.27
C ALA A 393 -9.60 12.51 14.64
N TYR A 394 -9.11 13.71 14.93
CA TYR A 394 -9.95 14.90 15.08
C TYR A 394 -10.74 15.21 13.81
N PHE A 395 -10.08 15.25 12.64
CA PHE A 395 -10.78 15.48 11.38
C PHE A 395 -11.83 14.42 11.06
N ARG A 396 -11.57 13.16 11.41
CA ARG A 396 -12.55 12.09 11.23
C ARG A 396 -13.79 12.31 12.06
N ILE A 397 -13.67 12.71 13.33
CA ILE A 397 -14.83 13.01 14.20
C ILE A 397 -15.62 14.21 13.67
N LEU A 398 -14.97 15.25 13.17
CA LEU A 398 -15.63 16.40 12.58
C LEU A 398 -16.48 16.03 11.34
N THR A 399 -16.05 15.02 10.58
CA THR A 399 -16.72 14.55 9.37
C THR A 399 -17.67 13.38 9.60
N ASN A 400 -17.38 12.54 10.61
CA ASN A 400 -18.16 11.36 10.97
C ASN A 400 -18.17 11.17 12.49
N SER A 401 -19.19 11.71 13.15
CA SER A 401 -19.35 11.63 14.62
C SER A 401 -19.58 10.20 15.14
N ASN A 402 -19.89 9.24 14.25
CA ASN A 402 -20.09 7.83 14.62
C ASN A 402 -18.79 7.02 14.72
N ASP A 403 -17.64 7.66 14.50
CA ASP A 403 -16.31 7.02 14.56
C ASP A 403 -15.85 6.81 16.01
N ASN A 404 -16.33 5.75 16.66
CA ASN A 404 -15.93 5.37 18.02
C ASN A 404 -14.42 5.10 18.15
N PHE A 405 -13.76 4.71 17.06
CA PHE A 405 -12.34 4.42 17.08
C PHE A 405 -11.53 5.73 17.19
N SER A 406 -11.85 6.72 16.38
CA SER A 406 -11.18 8.02 16.42
C SER A 406 -11.49 8.77 17.73
N ILE A 407 -12.73 8.74 18.22
CA ILE A 407 -13.05 9.42 19.49
C ILE A 407 -12.29 8.81 20.68
N LYS A 408 -12.20 7.49 20.78
CA LYS A 408 -11.38 6.83 21.83
C LYS A 408 -9.92 7.22 21.78
N ARG A 409 -9.41 7.54 20.59
CA ARG A 409 -8.04 7.99 20.38
C ARG A 409 -7.80 9.41 20.92
N ILE A 410 -8.72 10.34 20.64
CA ILE A 410 -8.53 11.78 20.89
C ILE A 410 -9.19 12.32 22.15
N ILE A 411 -10.12 11.58 22.75
CA ILE A 411 -10.94 12.06 23.90
C ILE A 411 -10.08 12.53 25.10
N ASN A 412 -8.88 11.98 25.25
CA ASN A 412 -7.89 12.39 26.25
C ASN A 412 -6.57 12.90 25.66
N LYS A 413 -6.61 13.41 24.43
CA LYS A 413 -5.45 14.02 23.77
C LYS A 413 -5.85 15.35 23.13
N PRO A 414 -5.31 16.47 23.60
CA PRO A 414 -4.46 16.65 24.80
C PRO A 414 -5.06 16.09 26.09
N LYS A 415 -4.23 15.93 27.13
CA LYS A 415 -4.68 15.34 28.41
C LYS A 415 -5.85 16.13 29.02
N ARG A 416 -6.99 15.48 29.20
CA ARG A 416 -8.23 16.05 29.81
C ARG A 416 -8.63 15.32 31.09
N GLY A 417 -7.82 14.38 31.58
CA GLY A 417 -8.14 13.58 32.77
C GLY A 417 -9.13 12.45 32.49
N ILE A 418 -9.43 12.14 31.23
CA ILE A 418 -10.28 11.02 30.83
C ILE A 418 -9.44 9.75 30.77
N GLY A 419 -9.52 8.94 31.80
CA GLY A 419 -8.76 7.68 31.89
C GLY A 419 -9.42 6.52 31.16
N LYS A 420 -8.67 5.41 31.04
CA LYS A 420 -9.12 4.19 30.37
C LYS A 420 -10.46 3.67 30.91
N THR A 421 -10.63 3.63 32.23
CA THR A 421 -11.87 3.17 32.87
C THR A 421 -13.10 3.99 32.44
N THR A 422 -12.94 5.29 32.21
CA THR A 422 -14.01 6.17 31.72
C THR A 422 -14.35 5.82 30.27
N ILE A 423 -13.35 5.61 29.43
CA ILE A 423 -13.51 5.22 28.03
C ILE A 423 -14.21 3.85 27.93
N ASP A 424 -13.79 2.87 28.75
CA ASP A 424 -14.38 1.53 28.77
C ASP A 424 -15.88 1.58 29.17
N LYS A 425 -16.25 2.44 30.13
CA LYS A 425 -17.66 2.65 30.51
C LYS A 425 -18.49 3.29 29.41
N LEU A 426 -17.95 4.29 28.71
CA LEU A 426 -18.63 4.90 27.55
C LEU A 426 -18.79 3.91 26.41
N GLU A 427 -17.78 3.07 26.16
CA GLU A 427 -17.84 2.03 25.15
C GLU A 427 -18.91 0.97 25.49
N ALA A 428 -18.95 0.51 26.74
CA ALA A 428 -19.98 -0.43 27.18
C ALA A 428 -21.39 0.14 26.99
N LYS A 429 -21.60 1.42 27.34
CA LYS A 429 -22.90 2.08 27.17
C LYS A 429 -23.24 2.33 25.69
N SER A 430 -22.25 2.63 24.87
CA SER A 430 -22.36 2.73 23.41
C SER A 430 -22.88 1.43 22.80
N ILE A 431 -22.31 0.31 23.21
CA ILE A 431 -22.72 -1.02 22.76
C ILE A 431 -24.15 -1.35 23.20
N GLU A 432 -24.48 -1.10 24.48
CA GLU A 432 -25.80 -1.36 25.04
C GLU A 432 -26.90 -0.57 24.35
N SER A 433 -26.64 0.71 24.04
CA SER A 433 -27.65 1.62 23.45
C SER A 433 -27.68 1.60 21.94
N GLY A 434 -26.71 0.98 21.25
CA GLY A 434 -26.56 1.03 19.80
C GLY A 434 -26.18 2.41 19.23
N LYS A 435 -25.74 3.35 20.10
CA LYS A 435 -25.37 4.73 19.73
C LYS A 435 -23.83 4.87 19.74
N SER A 436 -23.31 5.83 18.98
CA SER A 436 -21.88 6.15 19.06
C SER A 436 -21.53 6.80 20.42
N ILE A 437 -20.26 6.76 20.80
CA ILE A 437 -19.78 7.43 22.01
C ILE A 437 -20.05 8.94 21.93
N PHE A 438 -19.86 9.55 20.75
CA PHE A 438 -20.12 10.98 20.57
C PHE A 438 -21.62 11.30 20.69
N ASP A 439 -22.49 10.48 20.07
CA ASP A 439 -23.92 10.65 20.18
C ASP A 439 -24.41 10.50 21.63
N LEU A 440 -23.82 9.58 22.40
CA LEU A 440 -24.13 9.46 23.84
C LEU A 440 -23.76 10.74 24.58
N ILE A 441 -22.57 11.29 24.34
CA ILE A 441 -22.12 12.52 24.99
C ILE A 441 -23.04 13.69 24.59
N GLN A 442 -23.51 13.72 23.35
CA GLN A 442 -24.37 14.79 22.83
C GLN A 442 -25.82 14.70 23.34
N GLN A 443 -26.41 13.52 23.35
CA GLN A 443 -27.84 13.32 23.64
C GLN A 443 -28.14 13.23 25.15
N LEU A 444 -27.23 12.70 25.95
CA LEU A 444 -27.38 12.60 27.39
C LEU A 444 -27.05 13.94 28.05
N ASP A 445 -27.79 14.30 29.09
CA ASP A 445 -27.45 15.48 29.91
C ASP A 445 -26.26 15.23 30.82
N SER A 446 -25.79 16.27 31.54
CA SER A 446 -24.62 16.18 32.41
C SER A 446 -24.82 15.25 33.60
N GLU A 447 -26.05 15.05 34.08
CA GLU A 447 -26.37 14.17 35.19
C GLU A 447 -26.39 12.70 34.72
N GLU A 448 -27.01 12.45 33.59
CA GLU A 448 -27.05 11.12 32.95
C GLU A 448 -25.64 10.61 32.62
N ILE A 449 -24.80 11.44 31.97
CA ILE A 449 -23.38 11.09 31.73
C ILE A 449 -22.64 10.94 33.05
N GLY A 450 -22.92 11.82 34.03
CA GLY A 450 -22.31 11.78 35.35
C GLY A 450 -22.60 10.50 36.12
N SER A 451 -23.76 9.87 35.90
CA SER A 451 -24.10 8.56 36.45
C SER A 451 -23.23 7.42 35.88
N ILE A 452 -22.79 7.55 34.64
CA ILE A 452 -21.95 6.56 33.94
C ILE A 452 -20.47 6.72 34.31
N VAL A 453 -19.94 7.96 34.24
CA VAL A 453 -18.50 8.24 34.29
C VAL A 453 -18.07 9.12 35.47
N GLY A 454 -18.98 9.60 36.29
CA GLY A 454 -18.74 10.53 37.39
C GLY A 454 -18.84 12.01 36.99
N LYS A 455 -19.28 12.88 37.93
CA LYS A 455 -19.59 14.31 37.67
C LYS A 455 -18.42 15.09 37.04
N LYS A 456 -17.18 14.84 37.50
CA LYS A 456 -15.98 15.51 36.97
C LYS A 456 -15.77 15.19 35.49
N ASN A 457 -15.82 13.91 35.14
CA ASN A 457 -15.60 13.46 33.76
C ASN A 457 -16.76 13.91 32.85
N SER A 458 -17.99 13.93 33.35
CA SER A 458 -19.16 14.44 32.63
C SER A 458 -18.97 15.88 32.18
N ARG A 459 -18.51 16.78 33.06
CA ARG A 459 -18.23 18.18 32.70
C ARG A 459 -17.16 18.28 31.61
N THR A 460 -16.07 17.52 31.76
CA THR A 460 -14.99 17.52 30.78
C THR A 460 -15.46 17.02 29.40
N LEU A 461 -16.31 15.99 29.37
CA LEU A 461 -16.85 15.45 28.14
C LEU A 461 -17.82 16.43 27.44
N LYS A 462 -18.61 17.17 28.23
CA LYS A 462 -19.51 18.21 27.68
C LYS A 462 -18.74 19.40 27.10
N VAL A 463 -17.64 19.82 27.74
CA VAL A 463 -16.73 20.83 27.17
C VAL A 463 -16.09 20.34 25.88
N PHE A 464 -15.63 19.09 25.85
CA PHE A 464 -15.05 18.48 24.66
C PHE A 464 -16.08 18.40 23.52
N GLU A 465 -17.32 17.98 23.79
CA GLU A 465 -18.42 17.95 22.83
C GLU A 465 -18.68 19.32 22.23
N ALA A 466 -18.87 20.35 23.07
CA ALA A 466 -19.10 21.72 22.63
C ALA A 466 -17.97 22.21 21.71
N SER A 467 -16.70 21.98 22.10
CA SER A 467 -15.54 22.33 21.28
C SER A 467 -15.53 21.65 19.91
N ILE A 468 -15.94 20.38 19.81
CA ILE A 468 -16.03 19.66 18.54
C ILE A 468 -17.16 20.24 17.67
N LEU A 469 -18.29 20.59 18.25
CA LEU A 469 -19.42 21.18 17.52
C LEU A 469 -19.09 22.56 16.98
N ASP A 470 -18.47 23.43 17.78
CA ASP A 470 -18.01 24.77 17.37
C ASP A 470 -17.00 24.67 16.20
N LEU A 471 -16.04 23.76 16.29
CA LEU A 471 -15.07 23.52 15.23
C LEU A 471 -15.71 22.95 13.95
N LYS A 472 -16.77 22.16 14.08
CA LYS A 472 -17.52 21.63 12.94
C LYS A 472 -18.22 22.75 12.17
N GLU A 473 -18.81 23.72 12.87
CA GLU A 473 -19.38 24.91 12.24
C GLU A 473 -18.33 25.75 11.54
N LEU A 474 -17.23 26.06 12.22
CA LEU A 474 -16.12 26.81 11.65
C LEU A 474 -15.49 26.15 10.41
N LEU A 475 -15.39 24.83 10.38
CA LEU A 475 -14.87 24.09 9.22
C LEU A 475 -15.73 24.31 7.97
N ASN A 476 -17.05 24.45 8.15
CA ASN A 476 -17.98 24.75 7.06
C ASN A 476 -17.93 26.21 6.61
N GLU A 477 -17.62 27.13 7.52
CA GLU A 477 -17.58 28.57 7.22
C GLU A 477 -16.24 29.04 6.63
N SER A 478 -15.14 28.66 7.26
CA SER A 478 -13.79 29.10 6.86
C SER A 478 -12.71 28.14 7.32
N LYS A 479 -12.05 27.49 6.35
CA LYS A 479 -10.94 26.57 6.61
C LYS A 479 -9.74 27.25 7.33
N MET A 480 -9.53 28.51 7.09
CA MET A 480 -8.41 29.25 7.67
C MET A 480 -8.65 29.54 9.15
N LYS A 481 -9.83 30.08 9.48
CA LYS A 481 -10.24 30.30 10.87
C LYS A 481 -10.33 29.02 11.68
N PHE A 482 -10.65 27.90 11.02
CA PHE A 482 -10.70 26.58 11.66
C PHE A 482 -9.37 26.19 12.30
N PHE A 483 -8.24 26.34 11.59
CA PHE A 483 -6.94 25.94 12.12
C PHE A 483 -6.49 26.78 13.31
N ASP A 484 -6.75 28.07 13.28
CA ASP A 484 -6.43 28.97 14.38
C ASP A 484 -7.29 28.63 15.61
N SER A 485 -8.59 28.47 15.43
CA SER A 485 -9.51 28.08 16.52
C SER A 485 -9.24 26.65 17.05
N PHE A 486 -8.81 25.72 16.20
CA PHE A 486 -8.42 24.39 16.62
C PHE A 486 -7.22 24.43 17.58
N GLU A 487 -6.20 25.21 17.22
CA GLU A 487 -5.01 25.38 18.06
C GLU A 487 -5.34 26.09 19.36
N GLU A 488 -6.11 27.20 19.32
CA GLU A 488 -6.56 27.93 20.50
C GLU A 488 -7.41 27.07 21.44
N THR A 489 -8.29 26.22 20.90
CA THR A 489 -9.19 25.36 21.68
C THR A 489 -8.47 24.21 22.37
N PHE A 490 -7.51 23.58 21.69
CA PHE A 490 -6.91 22.35 22.17
C PHE A 490 -5.44 22.49 22.60
N ASP A 491 -4.78 23.62 22.32
CA ASP A 491 -3.34 23.82 22.55
C ASP A 491 -2.54 22.59 22.05
N TYR A 492 -2.86 22.21 20.82
CA TYR A 492 -2.49 20.90 20.28
C TYR A 492 -0.97 20.79 20.10
N ARG A 493 -0.30 21.84 19.60
CA ARG A 493 1.14 21.86 19.41
C ARG A 493 1.88 21.70 20.72
N ALA A 494 1.51 22.50 21.74
CA ALA A 494 2.16 22.41 23.06
C ALA A 494 2.03 21.03 23.71
N SER A 495 1.00 20.25 23.34
CA SER A 495 0.84 18.90 23.83
C SER A 495 1.91 17.90 23.33
N TYR A 496 2.66 18.27 22.27
CA TYR A 496 3.72 17.46 21.63
C TYR A 496 5.12 18.11 21.72
N ASP A 497 5.24 19.36 22.15
CA ASP A 497 6.54 20.07 22.25
C ASP A 497 7.49 19.46 23.31
N ASN A 498 7.03 18.51 24.11
CA ASN A 498 7.80 17.82 25.13
C ASN A 498 8.13 16.35 24.74
N LEU A 499 7.98 15.98 23.48
CA LEU A 499 8.39 14.71 22.90
C LEU A 499 9.58 14.90 21.99
#